data_4d399115f4cc477ee0363ff54f6352cf
#
_entry.id   4d399115f4cc477ee0363ff54f6352cf
#
_cell.length_a   1.000
_cell.length_b   1.000
_cell.length_c   1.000
_cell.angle_alpha   90.00
_cell.angle_beta   90.00
_cell.angle_gamma   90.00
#
_symmetry.space_group_name_H-M   'P 1'
#
loop_
_entity.id
_entity.type
_entity.pdbx_description
1 polymer ?
#
loop_
_entity_poly.entity_id
_entity_poly.type
_entity_poly.pdbx_seq_one_letter_code
_entity_poly.pdbx_strand_id
1 'polypeptide(L)'
;MLYSENQDNVLFHVLTLVLQELSLLCKRDVNGVGMLYDLLRSRWLQALLKIYECLHXYLGKRPVPITVQACVLNHEALLSAHDTVAQKDFEPTLPPLPDNIPENEEAMRIVCLVKNKQPLGATIKRHEITGDITVARVIHGGLADKSGLLYAGDKLVEVNGVPVEGLEPEQVINILALSEGTVMFKLIPVSDRPVSNQTTLYMRAMADYWPLQDPAIPCADAGLPFKKGEILQIVDQNDAFWWQARRVSDLCACAGLIPSNHLLKRKQREFWWSQPSQPHLCLKSEEEFGESGQRVFIAGFRRSMRLCRRKSRTNQQSCCAQCSSSSYSTLAAPYEEVVRYQRHPADRNRLIVLVGPAGVGVNELRRRLITSNPQQFQSAVPHTTRVQKSYEMNGREYHYVSKETFENMVYTHRMLEYGEYRGYLYGTSVDAVRTVLDEGKICVVDLEPQGIQVARTHELKPYIIFIKPSSISCMRQSRKNARIITDYYVNMKFKEEDLQEMEDSAKKMEAQFGQFFDQVIVNDDLQEASAQLLSXVHRAQDEPQWVPTTWICSDAQP
;
A
#
# COMPACT_ATOMS: atom_id res chain seq x y z
N MET A 1 -12.92 44.78 -27.49
CA MET A 1 -13.25 45.48 -26.24
C MET A 1 -12.09 45.34 -25.26
N LEU A 2 -11.58 46.48 -24.79
CA LEU A 2 -10.46 46.49 -23.86
C LEU A 2 -10.98 46.21 -22.46
N TYR A 3 -10.61 45.10 -21.88
CA TYR A 3 -10.92 44.82 -20.49
C TYR A 3 -10.17 45.80 -19.59
N SER A 4 -10.89 46.35 -18.62
CA SER A 4 -10.28 47.18 -17.59
C SER A 4 -9.38 46.26 -16.71
N GLU A 5 -8.10 46.57 -16.71
CA GLU A 5 -7.02 45.72 -16.13
C GLU A 5 -7.03 45.64 -14.58
N ASN A 6 -8.07 46.12 -13.91
CA ASN A 6 -7.86 46.55 -12.52
C ASN A 6 -8.40 45.66 -11.38
N GLN A 7 -8.85 44.43 -11.62
CA GLN A 7 -9.27 43.65 -10.44
C GLN A 7 -9.08 42.11 -10.53
N ASP A 8 -8.60 41.56 -11.65
CA ASP A 8 -8.80 40.13 -11.87
C ASP A 8 -7.54 39.27 -11.98
N ASN A 9 -6.35 39.77 -11.62
CA ASN A 9 -5.12 38.99 -11.76
C ASN A 9 -4.38 38.77 -10.43
N VAL A 10 -5.11 38.60 -9.35
CA VAL A 10 -4.51 38.40 -8.02
C VAL A 10 -3.61 37.17 -8.01
N LEU A 11 -4.08 36.07 -8.62
CA LEU A 11 -3.34 34.81 -8.61
C LEU A 11 -2.05 34.93 -9.44
N PHE A 12 -2.11 35.55 -10.62
CA PHE A 12 -0.93 35.79 -11.46
C PHE A 12 0.04 36.79 -10.81
N HIS A 13 -0.48 37.77 -10.10
CA HIS A 13 0.35 38.72 -9.36
C HIS A 13 1.12 38.00 -8.24
N VAL A 14 0.42 37.16 -7.46
CA VAL A 14 1.04 36.34 -6.41
C VAL A 14 2.08 35.39 -7.03
N LEU A 15 1.74 34.71 -8.13
CA LEU A 15 2.66 33.83 -8.82
C LEU A 15 3.93 34.57 -9.26
N THR A 16 3.78 35.79 -9.77
CA THR A 16 4.91 36.62 -10.19
C THR A 16 5.83 36.95 -9.02
N LEU A 17 5.24 37.33 -7.87
CA LEU A 17 6.01 37.62 -6.65
C LEU A 17 6.74 36.37 -6.15
N VAL A 18 6.07 35.22 -6.13
CA VAL A 18 6.67 33.94 -5.74
C VAL A 18 7.85 33.60 -6.67
N LEU A 19 7.67 33.76 -7.97
CA LEU A 19 8.74 33.47 -8.96
C LEU A 19 9.93 34.41 -8.78
N GLN A 20 9.70 35.68 -8.42
CA GLN A 20 10.79 36.63 -8.13
C GLN A 20 11.58 36.16 -6.91
N GLU A 21 10.90 35.79 -5.84
CA GLU A 21 11.57 35.28 -4.62
C GLU A 21 12.33 33.98 -4.87
N LEU A 22 11.71 33.04 -5.61
CA LEU A 22 12.37 31.78 -5.96
C LEU A 22 13.59 32.01 -6.85
N SER A 23 13.55 33.00 -7.75
CA SER A 23 14.69 33.36 -8.59
C SER A 23 15.89 33.83 -7.74
N LEU A 24 15.62 34.56 -6.66
CA LEU A 24 16.66 34.97 -5.72
C LEU A 24 17.22 33.78 -4.93
N LEU A 25 16.34 32.85 -4.53
CA LEU A 25 16.75 31.64 -3.81
C LEU A 25 17.51 30.65 -4.69
N CYS A 26 17.19 30.58 -6.01
CA CYS A 26 17.95 29.77 -6.95
C CYS A 26 19.43 30.19 -7.01
N LYS A 27 19.70 31.49 -6.86
CA LYS A 27 21.07 32.01 -6.84
C LYS A 27 21.86 31.58 -5.59
N ARG A 28 21.17 31.09 -4.54
CA ARG A 28 21.77 30.62 -3.30
C ARG A 28 21.96 29.10 -3.27
N ASP A 29 21.71 28.43 -4.39
CA ASP A 29 21.90 26.98 -4.57
C ASP A 29 21.18 26.14 -3.51
N VAL A 30 19.94 26.52 -3.18
CA VAL A 30 19.10 25.76 -2.23
C VAL A 30 18.51 24.58 -3.00
N ASN A 31 18.69 23.38 -2.46
CA ASN A 31 18.29 22.13 -3.12
C ASN A 31 16.76 22.10 -3.36
N GLY A 32 16.38 21.77 -4.60
CA GLY A 32 14.98 21.66 -5.00
C GLY A 32 14.33 22.96 -5.46
N VAL A 33 14.90 24.11 -5.15
CA VAL A 33 14.32 25.41 -5.51
C VAL A 33 14.28 25.59 -7.04
N GLY A 34 15.30 25.13 -7.73
CA GLY A 34 15.35 25.21 -9.21
C GLY A 34 14.19 24.43 -9.84
N MET A 35 13.93 23.21 -9.36
CA MET A 35 12.83 22.38 -9.85
C MET A 35 11.49 23.07 -9.60
N LEU A 36 11.29 23.63 -8.40
CA LEU A 36 10.05 24.35 -8.05
C LEU A 36 9.87 25.58 -8.95
N TYR A 37 10.93 26.33 -9.19
CA TYR A 37 10.91 27.50 -10.08
C TYR A 37 10.50 27.12 -11.50
N ASP A 38 11.10 26.04 -12.05
CA ASP A 38 10.77 25.57 -13.40
C ASP A 38 9.32 25.05 -13.48
N LEU A 39 8.85 24.35 -12.44
CA LEU A 39 7.46 23.87 -12.37
C LEU A 39 6.49 25.03 -12.38
N LEU A 40 6.74 26.07 -11.56
CA LEU A 40 5.84 27.24 -11.48
C LEU A 40 5.89 28.09 -12.75
N ARG A 41 6.96 28.02 -13.54
CA ARG A 41 7.07 28.70 -14.85
C ARG A 41 6.50 27.88 -15.99
N SER A 42 6.15 26.62 -15.75
CA SER A 42 5.68 25.76 -16.84
C SER A 42 4.43 26.33 -17.50
N ARG A 43 4.37 26.23 -18.81
CA ARG A 43 3.24 26.77 -19.61
C ARG A 43 1.93 26.09 -19.23
N TRP A 44 1.98 24.80 -18.93
CA TRP A 44 0.77 24.07 -18.58
C TRP A 44 0.20 24.53 -17.21
N LEU A 45 1.07 24.81 -16.23
CA LEU A 45 0.60 25.30 -14.93
C LEU A 45 0.04 26.72 -15.05
N GLN A 46 0.70 27.59 -15.81
CA GLN A 46 0.20 28.93 -16.05
C GLN A 46 -1.16 28.90 -16.77
N ALA A 47 -1.31 28.00 -17.77
CA ALA A 47 -2.59 27.83 -18.44
C ALA A 47 -3.67 27.32 -17.47
N LEU A 48 -3.33 26.38 -16.60
CA LEU A 48 -4.26 25.85 -15.59
C LEU A 48 -4.70 26.93 -14.63
N LEU A 49 -3.80 27.76 -14.13
CA LEU A 49 -4.12 28.87 -13.23
C LEU A 49 -5.03 29.89 -13.91
N LYS A 50 -4.78 30.17 -15.18
CA LYS A 50 -5.61 31.09 -15.96
C LYS A 50 -7.03 30.54 -16.15
N ILE A 51 -7.15 29.25 -16.44
CA ILE A 51 -8.45 28.57 -16.53
C ILE A 51 -9.15 28.65 -15.16
N TYR A 52 -8.43 28.39 -14.08
CA TYR A 52 -8.99 28.48 -12.73
C TYR A 52 -9.53 29.90 -12.44
N GLU A 53 -8.77 30.93 -12.76
CA GLU A 53 -9.24 32.33 -12.58
C GLU A 53 -10.50 32.62 -13.39
N CYS A 54 -10.53 32.17 -14.65
CA CYS A 54 -11.70 32.34 -15.52
C CYS A 54 -12.92 31.61 -14.94
N LEU A 55 -12.75 30.40 -14.46
CA LEU A 55 -13.84 29.63 -13.85
C LEU A 55 -14.28 30.25 -12.53
N HIS A 56 -13.40 30.77 -11.76
CA HIS A 56 -13.73 31.43 -10.51
C HIS A 56 -14.56 32.67 -10.74
N UNK A 57 -14.09 33.32 -11.63
CA UNK A 57 -14.74 34.45 -12.02
C UNK A 57 -16.08 34.17 -12.48
N TYR A 58 -16.24 33.15 -13.16
CA TYR A 58 -17.53 32.71 -13.71
C TYR A 58 -18.51 32.31 -12.61
N LEU A 59 -18.02 31.59 -11.61
CA LEU A 59 -18.85 31.16 -10.47
C LEU A 59 -19.22 32.30 -9.54
N GLY A 60 -18.41 33.36 -9.51
CA GLY A 60 -18.65 34.51 -8.62
C GLY A 60 -19.40 35.69 -9.21
N LYS A 61 -19.50 35.77 -10.53
CA LYS A 61 -20.09 36.89 -11.23
C LYS A 61 -20.86 36.42 -12.46
N ARG A 62 -21.60 37.34 -13.10
CA ARG A 62 -22.29 37.04 -14.36
C ARG A 62 -21.27 36.54 -15.38
N PRO A 63 -21.61 35.50 -16.17
CA PRO A 63 -20.66 34.93 -17.12
C PRO A 63 -20.16 35.99 -18.11
N VAL A 64 -18.85 36.08 -18.21
CA VAL A 64 -18.18 36.98 -19.15
C VAL A 64 -17.63 36.15 -20.29
N PRO A 65 -17.79 36.56 -21.54
CA PRO A 65 -17.23 35.81 -22.66
C PRO A 65 -15.74 35.61 -22.51
N ILE A 66 -15.32 34.37 -22.68
CA ILE A 66 -13.89 34.00 -22.55
C ILE A 66 -13.16 34.44 -23.82
N THR A 67 -12.10 35.22 -23.64
CA THR A 67 -11.36 35.75 -24.79
C THR A 67 -10.49 34.68 -25.44
N VAL A 68 -10.12 34.92 -26.71
CA VAL A 68 -9.32 34.02 -27.52
C VAL A 68 -7.99 33.63 -26.84
N GLN A 69 -7.43 34.52 -26.05
CA GLN A 69 -6.15 34.29 -25.38
C GLN A 69 -6.21 33.20 -24.29
N ALA A 70 -7.40 32.85 -23.79
CA ALA A 70 -7.56 31.86 -22.75
C ALA A 70 -7.53 30.43 -23.28
N CYS A 71 -7.73 30.22 -24.57
CA CYS A 71 -7.87 28.90 -25.16
C CYS A 71 -7.03 28.73 -26.42
N VAL A 72 -5.99 27.95 -26.29
CA VAL A 72 -5.08 27.65 -27.42
C VAL A 72 -5.65 26.49 -28.27
N LEU A 73 -6.70 25.85 -27.80
CA LEU A 73 -7.27 24.68 -28.48
C LEU A 73 -8.79 24.86 -28.63
N ASN A 74 -9.47 23.85 -29.08
CA ASN A 74 -10.90 23.84 -29.41
C ASN A 74 -11.84 24.14 -28.23
N HIS A 75 -11.32 24.24 -27.03
CA HIS A 75 -12.12 24.59 -25.83
C HIS A 75 -12.74 25.97 -25.94
N GLU A 76 -12.10 26.89 -26.63
CA GLU A 76 -12.63 28.26 -26.79
C GLU A 76 -13.97 28.26 -27.52
N ALA A 77 -14.10 27.45 -28.57
CA ALA A 77 -15.37 27.38 -29.30
C ALA A 77 -16.50 26.85 -28.42
N LEU A 78 -16.19 25.85 -27.58
CA LEU A 78 -17.17 25.28 -26.66
C LEU A 78 -17.59 26.31 -25.59
N LEU A 79 -16.61 26.99 -24.98
CA LEU A 79 -16.88 27.99 -23.96
C LEU A 79 -17.64 29.18 -24.52
N SER A 80 -17.28 29.63 -25.75
CA SER A 80 -17.97 30.70 -26.43
C SER A 80 -19.43 30.33 -26.75
N ALA A 81 -19.66 29.06 -27.14
CA ALA A 81 -21.02 28.56 -27.36
C ALA A 81 -21.86 28.60 -26.08
N HIS A 82 -21.26 28.19 -24.95
CA HIS A 82 -21.94 28.27 -23.65
C HIS A 82 -22.27 29.71 -23.26
N ASP A 83 -21.31 30.61 -23.45
CA ASP A 83 -21.55 32.02 -23.14
C ASP A 83 -22.65 32.62 -24.03
N THR A 84 -22.68 32.24 -25.31
CA THR A 84 -23.71 32.67 -26.25
C THR A 84 -25.10 32.20 -25.81
N VAL A 85 -25.19 30.94 -25.34
CA VAL A 85 -26.46 30.41 -24.84
C VAL A 85 -26.88 31.14 -23.57
N ALA A 86 -25.94 31.41 -22.66
CA ALA A 86 -26.21 32.12 -21.42
C ALA A 86 -26.67 33.56 -21.66
N GLN A 87 -26.12 34.23 -22.70
CA GLN A 87 -26.47 35.59 -23.05
C GLN A 87 -27.87 35.74 -23.69
N LYS A 88 -28.49 34.65 -24.12
CA LYS A 88 -29.79 34.66 -24.80
C LYS A 88 -30.97 34.65 -23.82
N ASP A 89 -30.76 35.04 -22.59
CA ASP A 89 -31.82 35.08 -21.56
C ASP A 89 -32.58 33.76 -21.49
N PHE A 90 -31.84 32.64 -21.57
CA PHE A 90 -32.43 31.33 -21.50
C PHE A 90 -32.68 31.01 -20.03
N GLU A 91 -33.69 31.63 -19.45
CA GLU A 91 -34.20 31.19 -18.15
C GLU A 91 -35.20 30.07 -18.44
N PRO A 92 -34.89 28.84 -18.10
CA PRO A 92 -35.89 27.80 -18.24
C PRO A 92 -37.02 28.07 -17.25
N THR A 93 -38.09 28.65 -17.76
CA THR A 93 -39.30 28.81 -16.95
C THR A 93 -39.94 27.44 -16.86
N LEU A 94 -40.00 26.90 -15.67
CA LEU A 94 -40.78 25.69 -15.44
C LEU A 94 -42.23 25.98 -15.78
N PRO A 95 -42.93 25.08 -16.46
CA PRO A 95 -44.36 25.26 -16.67
C PRO A 95 -45.05 25.40 -15.33
N PRO A 96 -46.12 26.22 -15.24
CA PRO A 96 -46.83 26.36 -13.98
C PRO A 96 -47.31 25.02 -13.49
N LEU A 97 -47.16 24.77 -12.20
CA LEU A 97 -47.61 23.53 -11.59
C LEU A 97 -49.14 23.43 -11.80
N PRO A 98 -49.65 22.24 -12.18
CA PRO A 98 -51.09 22.05 -12.24
C PRO A 98 -51.76 22.34 -10.89
N ASP A 99 -52.91 22.96 -10.92
CA ASP A 99 -53.66 23.32 -9.70
C ASP A 99 -54.10 22.07 -8.90
N ASN A 100 -54.08 20.92 -9.50
CA ASN A 100 -54.55 19.66 -8.91
C ASN A 100 -53.44 18.63 -8.75
N ILE A 101 -52.32 18.99 -8.17
CA ILE A 101 -51.31 18.01 -7.81
C ILE A 101 -51.79 17.27 -6.56
N PRO A 102 -51.99 15.95 -6.62
CA PRO A 102 -52.32 15.18 -5.42
C PRO A 102 -51.19 15.28 -4.41
N GLU A 103 -51.52 15.56 -3.17
CA GLU A 103 -50.53 15.74 -2.09
C GLU A 103 -49.69 14.47 -1.83
N ASN A 104 -50.15 13.34 -2.33
CA ASN A 104 -49.51 12.04 -2.08
C ASN A 104 -48.76 11.47 -3.28
N GLU A 105 -48.61 12.22 -4.39
CA GLU A 105 -47.83 11.74 -5.55
C GLU A 105 -46.35 11.99 -5.35
N GLU A 106 -45.58 10.91 -5.54
CA GLU A 106 -44.13 10.99 -5.48
C GLU A 106 -43.57 11.60 -6.77
N ALA A 107 -42.66 12.56 -6.64
CA ALA A 107 -42.00 13.16 -7.81
C ALA A 107 -41.16 12.13 -8.53
N MET A 108 -41.31 12.03 -9.85
CA MET A 108 -40.55 11.10 -10.69
C MET A 108 -39.56 11.88 -11.55
N ARG A 109 -38.44 11.26 -11.82
CA ARG A 109 -37.39 11.79 -12.69
C ARG A 109 -37.05 10.79 -13.77
N ILE A 110 -36.82 11.27 -14.99
CA ILE A 110 -36.34 10.45 -16.10
C ILE A 110 -34.86 10.76 -16.28
N VAL A 111 -34.04 9.71 -16.25
CA VAL A 111 -32.59 9.79 -16.39
C VAL A 111 -32.18 8.95 -17.60
N CYS A 112 -31.41 9.54 -18.50
CA CYS A 112 -30.86 8.85 -19.67
C CYS A 112 -29.33 8.80 -19.56
N LEU A 113 -28.78 7.61 -19.67
CA LEU A 113 -27.33 7.38 -19.62
C LEU A 113 -26.88 6.64 -20.87
N VAL A 114 -25.78 7.07 -21.47
CA VAL A 114 -25.17 6.39 -22.62
C VAL A 114 -24.18 5.35 -22.10
N LYS A 115 -24.56 4.08 -22.21
CA LYS A 115 -23.81 2.97 -21.60
C LYS A 115 -22.59 2.53 -22.40
N ASN A 116 -22.64 2.53 -23.73
CA ASN A 116 -21.51 2.21 -24.63
C ASN A 116 -20.72 0.96 -24.20
N LYS A 117 -21.40 -0.13 -23.89
CA LYS A 117 -20.81 -1.43 -23.48
C LYS A 117 -20.04 -1.39 -22.15
N GLN A 118 -20.01 -0.26 -21.45
CA GLN A 118 -19.43 -0.17 -20.11
C GLN A 118 -20.43 -0.61 -19.05
N PRO A 119 -19.96 -1.13 -17.91
CA PRO A 119 -20.87 -1.36 -16.79
C PRO A 119 -21.48 -0.05 -16.31
N LEU A 120 -22.72 -0.10 -15.84
CA LEU A 120 -23.43 1.08 -15.34
C LEU A 120 -22.69 1.69 -14.12
N GLY A 121 -22.04 0.86 -13.32
CA GLY A 121 -21.37 1.32 -12.11
C GLY A 121 -22.35 1.62 -10.98
N ALA A 122 -23.42 0.86 -10.92
CA ALA A 122 -24.40 0.94 -9.82
C ALA A 122 -24.88 -0.48 -9.49
N THR A 123 -25.14 -0.73 -8.23
CA THR A 123 -25.76 -1.99 -7.79
C THR A 123 -27.19 -1.70 -7.35
N ILE A 124 -28.06 -2.68 -7.51
CA ILE A 124 -29.47 -2.57 -7.14
C ILE A 124 -29.80 -3.63 -6.10
N LYS A 125 -30.83 -3.34 -5.32
CA LYS A 125 -31.37 -4.30 -4.34
C LYS A 125 -32.89 -4.22 -4.32
N ARG A 126 -33.51 -5.29 -3.87
CA ARG A 126 -34.95 -5.32 -3.63
C ARG A 126 -35.20 -5.08 -2.15
N HIS A 127 -36.14 -4.21 -1.85
CA HIS A 127 -36.56 -3.97 -0.48
C HIS A 127 -37.41 -5.14 0.01
N GLU A 128 -37.08 -5.71 1.13
CA GLU A 128 -37.68 -6.97 1.61
C GLU A 128 -39.20 -6.86 1.89
N ILE A 129 -39.65 -5.70 2.35
CA ILE A 129 -41.04 -5.49 2.74
C ILE A 129 -41.88 -4.97 1.57
N THR A 130 -41.41 -3.91 0.89
CA THR A 130 -42.19 -3.24 -0.15
C THR A 130 -42.02 -3.89 -1.53
N GLY A 131 -40.94 -4.66 -1.73
CA GLY A 131 -40.62 -5.24 -3.04
C GLY A 131 -39.99 -4.25 -4.02
N ASP A 132 -39.80 -3.01 -3.63
CA ASP A 132 -39.24 -1.98 -4.49
C ASP A 132 -37.79 -2.26 -4.87
N ILE A 133 -37.44 -1.98 -6.12
CA ILE A 133 -36.05 -2.03 -6.58
C ILE A 133 -35.43 -0.64 -6.36
N THR A 134 -34.34 -0.60 -5.59
CA THR A 134 -33.62 0.65 -5.31
C THR A 134 -32.15 0.52 -5.71
N VAL A 135 -31.54 1.67 -6.01
CA VAL A 135 -30.09 1.75 -6.20
C VAL A 135 -29.44 1.54 -4.83
N ALA A 136 -28.71 0.45 -4.69
CA ALA A 136 -28.05 0.11 -3.42
C ALA A 136 -26.75 0.89 -3.25
N ARG A 137 -25.92 0.93 -4.31
CA ARG A 137 -24.64 1.63 -4.31
C ARG A 137 -24.34 2.20 -5.67
N VAL A 138 -23.67 3.34 -5.69
CA VAL A 138 -23.07 3.92 -6.90
C VAL A 138 -21.54 3.76 -6.75
N ILE A 139 -20.92 3.14 -7.77
CA ILE A 139 -19.49 2.84 -7.75
C ILE A 139 -18.71 4.07 -8.20
N HIS A 140 -17.80 4.55 -7.38
CA HIS A 140 -16.97 5.73 -7.66
C HIS A 140 -16.15 5.53 -8.93
N GLY A 141 -16.16 6.53 -9.81
CA GLY A 141 -15.50 6.47 -11.11
C GLY A 141 -16.27 5.72 -12.17
N GLY A 142 -17.38 5.08 -11.83
CA GLY A 142 -18.25 4.42 -12.78
C GLY A 142 -19.11 5.38 -13.56
N LEU A 143 -19.87 4.87 -14.55
CA LEU A 143 -20.73 5.68 -15.41
C LEU A 143 -21.79 6.44 -14.62
N ALA A 144 -22.46 5.76 -13.69
CA ALA A 144 -23.49 6.38 -12.84
C ALA A 144 -22.92 7.52 -12.00
N ASP A 145 -21.75 7.31 -11.41
CA ASP A 145 -21.06 8.32 -10.60
C ASP A 145 -20.66 9.54 -11.43
N LYS A 146 -20.02 9.30 -12.57
CA LYS A 146 -19.56 10.38 -13.47
C LYS A 146 -20.71 11.19 -14.02
N SER A 147 -21.86 10.57 -14.25
CA SER A 147 -23.05 11.26 -14.76
C SER A 147 -23.66 12.21 -13.71
N GLY A 148 -23.54 11.88 -12.43
CA GLY A 148 -24.21 12.61 -11.36
C GLY A 148 -25.73 12.51 -11.39
N LEU A 149 -26.29 11.51 -12.07
CA LEU A 149 -27.72 11.40 -12.31
C LEU A 149 -28.40 10.31 -11.49
N LEU A 150 -27.63 9.32 -10.99
CA LEU A 150 -28.13 8.23 -10.16
C LEU A 150 -27.50 8.31 -8.78
N TYR A 151 -28.28 8.09 -7.75
CA TYR A 151 -27.83 8.16 -6.36
C TYR A 151 -28.29 6.92 -5.60
N ALA A 152 -27.51 6.51 -4.61
CA ALA A 152 -27.91 5.43 -3.72
C ALA A 152 -29.21 5.83 -2.99
N GLY A 153 -30.16 4.90 -2.98
CA GLY A 153 -31.48 5.13 -2.42
C GLY A 153 -32.56 5.48 -3.46
N ASP A 154 -32.17 5.86 -4.68
CA ASP A 154 -33.16 6.13 -5.76
C ASP A 154 -33.98 4.87 -6.04
N LYS A 155 -35.31 5.00 -6.10
CA LYS A 155 -36.23 3.90 -6.38
C LYS A 155 -36.47 3.83 -7.89
N LEU A 156 -36.20 2.69 -8.49
CA LEU A 156 -36.42 2.46 -9.92
C LEU A 156 -37.88 2.09 -10.16
N VAL A 157 -38.50 2.77 -11.12
CA VAL A 157 -39.90 2.52 -11.53
C VAL A 157 -39.93 1.80 -12.87
N GLU A 158 -39.14 2.27 -13.83
CA GLU A 158 -39.03 1.68 -15.17
C GLU A 158 -37.59 1.72 -15.65
N VAL A 159 -37.22 0.71 -16.46
CA VAL A 159 -35.95 0.69 -17.20
C VAL A 159 -36.27 0.44 -18.65
N ASN A 160 -35.92 1.37 -19.54
CA ASN A 160 -36.21 1.33 -20.98
C ASN A 160 -37.69 1.04 -21.30
N GLY A 161 -38.60 1.65 -20.51
CA GLY A 161 -40.03 1.49 -20.68
C GLY A 161 -40.61 0.20 -20.09
N VAL A 162 -39.77 -0.64 -19.49
CA VAL A 162 -40.21 -1.87 -18.81
C VAL A 162 -40.37 -1.57 -17.31
N PRO A 163 -41.60 -1.70 -16.77
CA PRO A 163 -41.79 -1.53 -15.32
C PRO A 163 -41.02 -2.58 -14.55
N VAL A 164 -40.36 -2.14 -13.46
CA VAL A 164 -39.57 -3.05 -12.63
C VAL A 164 -40.32 -3.59 -11.42
N GLU A 165 -41.54 -3.13 -11.21
CA GLU A 165 -42.39 -3.61 -10.12
C GLU A 165 -42.62 -5.12 -10.25
N GLY A 166 -42.35 -5.86 -9.18
CA GLY A 166 -42.51 -7.31 -9.15
C GLY A 166 -41.36 -8.10 -9.75
N LEU A 167 -40.38 -7.44 -10.33
CA LEU A 167 -39.19 -8.09 -10.87
C LEU A 167 -38.14 -8.36 -9.76
N GLU A 168 -37.35 -9.40 -9.98
CA GLU A 168 -36.18 -9.66 -9.17
C GLU A 168 -34.97 -8.84 -9.69
N PRO A 169 -34.02 -8.48 -8.84
CA PRO A 169 -32.87 -7.68 -9.28
C PRO A 169 -32.15 -8.28 -10.50
N GLU A 170 -32.03 -9.60 -10.57
CA GLU A 170 -31.37 -10.30 -11.69
C GLU A 170 -32.11 -10.04 -13.02
N GLN A 171 -33.44 -9.94 -12.98
CA GLN A 171 -34.22 -9.64 -14.17
C GLN A 171 -33.97 -8.22 -14.66
N VAL A 172 -33.86 -7.26 -13.72
CA VAL A 172 -33.53 -5.87 -14.05
C VAL A 172 -32.12 -5.79 -14.62
N ILE A 173 -31.17 -6.53 -14.03
CA ILE A 173 -29.79 -6.59 -14.51
C ILE A 173 -29.76 -7.13 -15.95
N ASN A 174 -30.58 -8.12 -16.27
CA ASN A 174 -30.66 -8.68 -17.62
C ASN A 174 -31.19 -7.64 -18.61
N ILE A 175 -32.19 -6.84 -18.25
CA ILE A 175 -32.67 -5.73 -19.08
C ILE A 175 -31.54 -4.75 -19.36
N LEU A 176 -30.77 -4.41 -18.32
CA LEU A 176 -29.63 -3.49 -18.43
C LEU A 176 -28.50 -4.08 -19.28
N ALA A 177 -28.24 -5.38 -19.13
CA ALA A 177 -27.18 -6.07 -19.88
C ALA A 177 -27.49 -6.12 -21.37
N LEU A 178 -28.76 -6.34 -21.71
CA LEU A 178 -29.22 -6.42 -23.12
C LEU A 178 -29.33 -5.04 -23.76
N SER A 179 -29.31 -3.96 -22.96
CA SER A 179 -29.44 -2.59 -23.47
C SER A 179 -28.10 -2.13 -24.07
N GLU A 180 -28.17 -1.74 -25.34
CA GLU A 180 -27.04 -1.13 -26.04
C GLU A 180 -27.31 0.37 -26.27
N GLY A 181 -26.29 1.19 -26.12
CA GLY A 181 -26.45 2.63 -26.31
C GLY A 181 -27.01 3.31 -25.08
N THR A 182 -28.15 3.97 -25.25
CA THR A 182 -28.79 4.76 -24.17
C THR A 182 -29.69 3.88 -23.32
N VAL A 183 -29.54 4.00 -22.00
CA VAL A 183 -30.42 3.37 -21.02
C VAL A 183 -31.25 4.48 -20.37
N MET A 184 -32.57 4.33 -20.38
CA MET A 184 -33.49 5.29 -19.79
C MET A 184 -34.07 4.73 -18.50
N PHE A 185 -33.94 5.49 -17.41
CA PHE A 185 -34.50 5.15 -16.12
C PHE A 185 -35.62 6.11 -15.78
N LYS A 186 -36.73 5.58 -15.30
CA LYS A 186 -37.74 6.35 -14.61
C LYS A 186 -37.63 6.01 -13.13
N LEU A 187 -37.36 7.00 -12.30
CA LEU A 187 -37.04 6.76 -10.89
C LEU A 187 -37.69 7.81 -9.97
N ILE A 188 -37.84 7.44 -8.72
CA ILE A 188 -38.25 8.34 -7.64
C ILE A 188 -36.96 8.67 -6.86
N PRO A 189 -36.53 9.95 -6.86
CA PRO A 189 -35.30 10.33 -6.18
C PRO A 189 -35.39 10.16 -4.67
N VAL A 190 -34.26 9.75 -4.07
CA VAL A 190 -34.15 9.70 -2.62
C VAL A 190 -34.24 11.13 -2.04
N SER A 191 -35.06 11.31 -1.00
CA SER A 191 -35.32 12.64 -0.42
C SER A 191 -34.12 13.18 0.34
N ASP A 192 -33.43 12.33 1.11
CA ASP A 192 -32.32 12.74 1.97
C ASP A 192 -31.03 12.17 1.41
N ARG A 193 -30.29 12.99 0.66
CA ARG A 193 -29.00 12.60 0.14
C ARG A 193 -27.93 12.82 1.21
N PRO A 194 -27.24 11.79 1.66
CA PRO A 194 -26.16 12.00 2.62
C PRO A 194 -25.04 12.81 1.99
N VAL A 195 -24.56 13.81 2.71
CA VAL A 195 -23.40 14.59 2.27
C VAL A 195 -22.18 13.68 2.39
N SER A 196 -21.56 13.42 1.26
CA SER A 196 -20.35 12.59 1.22
C SER A 196 -19.16 13.40 1.70
N ASN A 197 -18.74 13.16 2.93
CA ASN A 197 -17.45 13.66 3.42
C ASN A 197 -16.38 12.71 2.88
N GLN A 198 -15.85 13.03 1.72
CA GLN A 198 -14.77 12.22 1.11
C GLN A 198 -13.45 12.54 1.80
N THR A 199 -13.13 11.77 2.81
CA THR A 199 -11.76 11.74 3.34
C THR A 199 -11.00 10.70 2.54
N THR A 200 -9.94 11.12 1.87
CA THR A 200 -9.08 10.20 1.13
C THR A 200 -8.17 9.48 2.13
N LEU A 201 -8.31 8.16 2.19
CA LEU A 201 -7.58 7.30 3.12
C LEU A 201 -6.84 6.25 2.32
N TYR A 202 -5.58 5.99 2.67
CA TYR A 202 -4.77 4.96 2.02
C TYR A 202 -4.50 3.85 3.01
N MET A 203 -4.62 2.60 2.55
CA MET A 203 -4.38 1.43 3.39
C MET A 203 -3.54 0.41 2.64
N ARG A 204 -2.62 -0.21 3.37
CA ARG A 204 -1.89 -1.39 2.88
C ARG A 204 -2.72 -2.62 3.22
N ALA A 205 -2.98 -3.46 2.23
CA ALA A 205 -3.64 -4.74 2.45
C ALA A 205 -2.67 -5.69 3.16
N MET A 206 -3.11 -6.27 4.28
CA MET A 206 -2.30 -7.22 5.05
C MET A 206 -2.73 -8.66 4.77
N ALA A 207 -3.70 -8.85 3.87
CA ALA A 207 -4.23 -10.16 3.48
C ALA A 207 -4.65 -10.11 2.01
N ASP A 208 -4.78 -11.27 1.39
CA ASP A 208 -5.34 -11.40 0.04
C ASP A 208 -6.86 -11.40 0.10
N TYR A 209 -7.50 -10.90 -0.95
CA TYR A 209 -8.96 -10.95 -1.09
C TYR A 209 -9.36 -11.20 -2.54
N TRP A 210 -10.29 -12.15 -2.70
CA TRP A 210 -10.80 -12.57 -4.00
C TRP A 210 -12.33 -12.50 -3.98
N PRO A 211 -12.95 -11.48 -4.60
CA PRO A 211 -14.41 -11.29 -4.55
C PRO A 211 -15.20 -12.49 -5.08
N LEU A 212 -14.71 -13.14 -6.15
CA LEU A 212 -15.41 -14.28 -6.75
C LEU A 212 -15.45 -15.50 -5.83
N GLN A 213 -14.59 -15.56 -4.82
CA GLN A 213 -14.56 -16.64 -3.83
C GLN A 213 -15.32 -16.30 -2.56
N ASP A 214 -15.90 -15.11 -2.47
CA ASP A 214 -16.57 -14.62 -1.27
C ASP A 214 -18.08 -14.69 -1.45
N PRO A 215 -18.77 -15.65 -0.81
CA PRO A 215 -20.22 -15.78 -0.97
C PRO A 215 -21.00 -14.64 -0.31
N ALA A 216 -20.37 -13.83 0.53
CA ALA A 216 -21.02 -12.76 1.28
C ALA A 216 -20.98 -11.41 0.56
N ILE A 217 -20.23 -11.29 -0.54
CA ILE A 217 -20.14 -10.01 -1.25
C ILE A 217 -21.48 -9.70 -1.94
N PRO A 218 -22.00 -8.47 -1.80
CA PRO A 218 -23.28 -8.12 -2.43
C PRO A 218 -23.28 -8.23 -3.95
N CYS A 219 -22.14 -7.96 -4.59
CA CYS A 219 -21.99 -8.07 -6.03
C CYS A 219 -20.53 -8.39 -6.33
N ALA A 220 -20.25 -9.64 -6.71
CA ALA A 220 -18.88 -10.10 -6.96
C ALA A 220 -18.25 -9.37 -8.15
N ASP A 221 -19.05 -9.03 -9.16
CA ASP A 221 -18.56 -8.32 -10.35
C ASP A 221 -18.13 -6.89 -10.04
N ALA A 222 -18.67 -6.29 -8.97
CA ALA A 222 -18.27 -4.97 -8.50
C ALA A 222 -17.13 -5.04 -7.47
N GLY A 223 -16.66 -6.22 -7.12
CA GLY A 223 -15.59 -6.42 -6.13
C GLY A 223 -14.23 -6.08 -6.67
N LEU A 224 -13.35 -5.64 -5.78
CA LEU A 224 -11.95 -5.36 -6.10
C LEU A 224 -11.06 -6.46 -5.52
N PRO A 225 -10.45 -7.32 -6.35
CA PRO A 225 -9.47 -8.27 -5.83
C PRO A 225 -8.17 -7.55 -5.48
N PHE A 226 -7.52 -7.98 -4.41
CA PHE A 226 -6.23 -7.42 -4.03
C PHE A 226 -5.36 -8.46 -3.33
N LYS A 227 -4.06 -8.23 -3.40
CA LYS A 227 -3.06 -9.06 -2.73
C LYS A 227 -2.47 -8.30 -1.56
N LYS A 228 -2.00 -9.04 -0.56
CA LYS A 228 -1.29 -8.45 0.58
C LYS A 228 -0.08 -7.65 0.08
N GLY A 229 0.15 -6.52 0.73
CA GLY A 229 1.18 -5.56 0.35
C GLY A 229 0.71 -4.47 -0.60
N GLU A 230 -0.40 -4.66 -1.33
CA GLU A 230 -0.93 -3.63 -2.22
C GLU A 230 -1.48 -2.45 -1.43
N ILE A 231 -1.30 -1.25 -1.99
CA ILE A 231 -1.83 -0.01 -1.41
C ILE A 231 -3.16 0.30 -2.08
N LEU A 232 -4.17 0.49 -1.25
CA LEU A 232 -5.54 0.79 -1.68
C LEU A 232 -5.90 2.20 -1.25
N GLN A 233 -6.51 2.95 -2.17
CA GLN A 233 -7.15 4.23 -1.85
C GLN A 233 -8.61 3.95 -1.50
N ILE A 234 -8.99 4.22 -0.26
CA ILE A 234 -10.37 4.03 0.20
C ILE A 234 -11.15 5.29 -0.16
N VAL A 235 -12.17 5.15 -1.00
CA VAL A 235 -12.95 6.28 -1.49
C VAL A 235 -14.32 6.38 -0.84
N ASP A 236 -14.82 5.31 -0.22
CA ASP A 236 -16.14 5.32 0.44
C ASP A 236 -16.12 4.33 1.60
N GLN A 237 -16.50 4.80 2.80
CA GLN A 237 -16.63 3.99 4.02
C GLN A 237 -18.03 4.12 4.64
N ASN A 238 -19.02 4.60 3.90
CA ASN A 238 -20.37 4.83 4.42
C ASN A 238 -21.06 3.53 4.84
N ASP A 239 -20.77 2.42 4.16
CA ASP A 239 -21.28 1.11 4.54
C ASP A 239 -20.37 0.50 5.61
N ALA A 240 -20.96 -0.01 6.69
CA ALA A 240 -20.21 -0.60 7.80
C ALA A 240 -19.45 -1.88 7.42
N PHE A 241 -19.91 -2.59 6.39
CA PHE A 241 -19.34 -3.88 6.00
C PHE A 241 -18.59 -3.84 4.68
N TRP A 242 -19.00 -2.99 3.73
CA TRP A 242 -18.45 -2.97 2.37
C TRP A 242 -18.02 -1.57 2.01
N TRP A 243 -16.70 -1.37 1.93
CA TRP A 243 -16.10 -0.13 1.51
C TRP A 243 -15.88 -0.13 0.01
N GLN A 244 -15.64 1.02 -0.58
CA GLN A 244 -15.19 1.14 -1.95
C GLN A 244 -13.75 1.61 -1.98
N ALA A 245 -12.94 0.98 -2.81
CA ALA A 245 -11.52 1.29 -2.91
C ALA A 245 -11.04 1.10 -4.35
N ARG A 246 -9.88 1.66 -4.64
CA ARG A 246 -9.16 1.38 -5.89
C ARG A 246 -7.68 1.21 -5.59
N ARG A 247 -6.97 0.52 -6.48
CA ARG A 247 -5.53 0.35 -6.32
C ARG A 247 -4.82 1.65 -6.63
N VAL A 248 -3.81 1.99 -5.83
CA VAL A 248 -2.97 3.16 -6.09
C VAL A 248 -2.20 3.00 -7.41
N SER A 249 -1.90 1.77 -7.79
CA SER A 249 -1.27 1.47 -9.10
C SER A 249 -2.18 1.76 -10.29
N ASP A 250 -3.51 1.90 -10.08
CA ASP A 250 -4.47 2.15 -11.16
C ASP A 250 -5.57 3.11 -10.69
N LEU A 251 -5.21 4.36 -10.52
CA LEU A 251 -6.14 5.40 -10.06
C LEU A 251 -7.15 5.82 -11.13
N CYS A 252 -6.94 5.40 -12.38
CA CYS A 252 -7.88 5.71 -13.47
C CYS A 252 -9.03 4.71 -13.53
N ALA A 253 -8.91 3.55 -12.89
CA ALA A 253 -9.95 2.54 -12.86
C ALA A 253 -11.10 2.95 -11.94
N CYS A 254 -12.28 2.35 -12.16
CA CYS A 254 -13.39 2.45 -11.22
C CYS A 254 -13.01 1.84 -9.88
N ALA A 255 -13.59 2.37 -8.82
CA ALA A 255 -13.51 1.74 -7.50
C ALA A 255 -14.21 0.38 -7.54
N GLY A 256 -13.92 -0.46 -6.56
CA GLY A 256 -14.60 -1.73 -6.36
C GLY A 256 -14.88 -1.98 -4.89
N LEU A 257 -15.77 -2.92 -4.63
CA LEU A 257 -16.16 -3.27 -3.26
C LEU A 257 -15.05 -4.10 -2.60
N ILE A 258 -14.74 -3.74 -1.38
CA ILE A 258 -13.85 -4.50 -0.50
C ILE A 258 -14.52 -4.67 0.86
N PRO A 259 -14.23 -5.75 1.58
CA PRO A 259 -14.76 -5.87 2.94
C PRO A 259 -14.13 -4.81 3.85
N SER A 260 -14.92 -4.29 4.80
CA SER A 260 -14.42 -3.37 5.82
C SER A 260 -13.38 -4.07 6.69
N ASN A 261 -12.63 -3.28 7.44
CA ASN A 261 -11.64 -3.81 8.40
C ASN A 261 -12.26 -4.87 9.33
N HIS A 262 -13.41 -4.56 9.88
CA HIS A 262 -14.13 -5.45 10.79
C HIS A 262 -14.59 -6.73 10.08
N LEU A 263 -15.14 -6.60 8.89
CA LEU A 263 -15.65 -7.75 8.13
C LEU A 263 -14.52 -8.67 7.68
N LEU A 264 -13.42 -8.11 7.18
CA LEU A 264 -12.28 -8.92 6.72
C LEU A 264 -11.63 -9.67 7.89
N LYS A 265 -11.53 -9.01 9.05
CA LYS A 265 -11.01 -9.62 10.27
C LYS A 265 -11.90 -10.80 10.72
N ARG A 266 -13.23 -10.65 10.62
CA ARG A 266 -14.18 -11.73 10.92
C ARG A 266 -14.01 -12.89 9.94
N LYS A 267 -13.93 -12.61 8.64
CA LYS A 267 -13.74 -13.63 7.59
C LYS A 267 -12.44 -14.41 7.78
N GLN A 268 -11.37 -13.75 8.17
CA GLN A 268 -10.10 -14.43 8.47
C GLN A 268 -10.26 -15.40 9.64
N ARG A 269 -10.98 -15.01 10.68
CA ARG A 269 -11.25 -15.90 11.82
C ARG A 269 -12.09 -17.10 11.40
N GLU A 270 -13.16 -16.87 10.64
CA GLU A 270 -14.06 -17.94 10.16
C GLU A 270 -13.29 -18.92 9.28
N PHE A 271 -12.45 -18.43 8.39
CA PHE A 271 -11.60 -19.26 7.53
C PHE A 271 -10.66 -20.13 8.36
N TRP A 272 -10.08 -19.55 9.43
CA TRP A 272 -9.19 -20.26 10.34
C TRP A 272 -9.92 -21.39 11.08
N TRP A 273 -11.15 -21.14 11.54
CA TRP A 273 -11.96 -22.14 12.24
C TRP A 273 -12.49 -23.23 11.30
N SER A 274 -12.68 -22.92 10.02
CA SER A 274 -13.22 -23.87 9.06
C SER A 274 -12.17 -24.80 8.44
N GLN A 275 -10.89 -24.46 8.56
CA GLN A 275 -9.84 -25.37 8.13
C GLN A 275 -9.81 -26.58 9.05
N PRO A 276 -9.82 -27.83 8.48
CA PRO A 276 -9.61 -28.99 9.33
C PRO A 276 -8.32 -28.77 10.09
N SER A 277 -8.42 -28.82 11.40
CA SER A 277 -7.29 -28.63 12.27
C SER A 277 -6.20 -29.62 11.83
N GLN A 278 -5.23 -29.14 11.09
CA GLN A 278 -3.94 -29.81 11.11
C GLN A 278 -3.58 -29.80 12.59
N PRO A 279 -3.42 -30.98 13.18
CA PRO A 279 -3.03 -30.99 14.56
C PRO A 279 -1.78 -30.14 14.69
N HIS A 280 -1.91 -29.04 15.35
CA HIS A 280 -0.75 -28.41 15.93
C HIS A 280 -0.15 -29.51 16.81
N LEU A 281 0.84 -30.16 16.28
CA LEU A 281 1.67 -31.06 17.05
C LEU A 281 2.43 -30.21 18.05
N CYS A 282 1.70 -29.57 18.92
CA CYS A 282 2.16 -29.23 20.25
C CYS A 282 1.97 -30.51 21.07
N LEU A 283 2.67 -31.54 20.65
CA LEU A 283 2.82 -32.70 21.48
C LEU A 283 3.66 -32.25 22.67
N LYS A 284 3.01 -32.07 23.77
CA LYS A 284 3.65 -32.24 25.05
C LYS A 284 4.14 -33.69 25.09
N SER A 285 5.29 -33.96 24.52
CA SER A 285 6.00 -35.15 24.86
C SER A 285 6.71 -34.86 26.18
N GLU A 286 6.05 -35.19 27.24
CA GLU A 286 6.77 -35.48 28.47
C GLU A 286 7.68 -36.67 28.15
N GLU A 287 8.94 -36.50 28.54
CA GLU A 287 9.96 -37.52 28.62
C GLU A 287 10.62 -37.99 27.33
N GLU A 288 11.78 -37.38 27.11
CA GLU A 288 13.08 -38.11 27.04
C GLU A 288 14.20 -37.07 27.12
N PHE A 289 14.81 -37.03 28.30
CA PHE A 289 16.07 -36.31 28.49
C PHE A 289 17.16 -37.09 27.75
N GLY A 290 17.39 -36.73 26.51
CA GLY A 290 18.59 -37.13 25.80
C GLY A 290 19.57 -35.96 25.79
N GLU A 291 20.71 -36.15 26.33
CA GLU A 291 21.79 -35.15 26.35
C GLU A 291 22.11 -34.64 24.95
N SER A 292 22.29 -33.33 24.86
CA SER A 292 22.78 -32.54 23.74
C SER A 292 21.74 -32.11 22.67
N GLY A 293 20.58 -31.63 23.11
CA GLY A 293 19.71 -30.90 22.22
C GLY A 293 19.97 -29.39 22.33
N GLN A 294 20.90 -28.87 21.55
CA GLN A 294 21.09 -27.41 21.49
C GLN A 294 19.88 -26.75 20.80
N ARG A 295 19.10 -26.00 21.57
CA ARG A 295 18.03 -25.18 21.00
C ARG A 295 18.64 -24.01 20.26
N VAL A 296 18.62 -24.09 18.93
CA VAL A 296 19.11 -23.00 18.08
C VAL A 296 17.95 -22.05 17.82
N PHE A 297 17.95 -20.92 18.49
CA PHE A 297 17.07 -19.81 18.15
C PHE A 297 17.75 -19.00 17.05
N ILE A 298 16.95 -18.52 16.10
CA ILE A 298 17.50 -17.91 14.89
C ILE A 298 17.96 -16.48 15.21
N ALA A 299 19.23 -16.25 15.08
CA ALA A 299 19.83 -14.92 15.17
C ALA A 299 20.57 -14.61 13.87
N GLY A 300 20.96 -13.37 13.66
CA GLY A 300 21.51 -12.87 12.41
C GLY A 300 22.73 -13.56 11.81
N PHE A 301 23.20 -14.65 12.38
CA PHE A 301 24.35 -15.42 11.90
C PHE A 301 23.89 -16.59 11.02
N ARG A 302 23.14 -16.26 10.02
CA ARG A 302 22.31 -17.20 9.27
C ARG A 302 23.06 -18.33 8.59
N ARG A 303 24.26 -18.08 8.06
CA ARG A 303 24.94 -19.06 7.22
C ARG A 303 25.47 -20.25 7.99
N SER A 304 26.13 -19.99 9.10
CA SER A 304 26.70 -21.07 9.91
C SER A 304 25.63 -21.88 10.62
N MET A 305 24.58 -21.21 11.10
CA MET A 305 23.51 -21.88 11.82
C MET A 305 22.62 -22.75 10.93
N ARG A 306 22.41 -22.35 9.68
CA ARG A 306 21.55 -23.11 8.76
C ARG A 306 22.24 -24.38 8.25
N LEU A 307 23.55 -24.36 8.09
CA LEU A 307 24.28 -25.55 7.73
C LEU A 307 24.25 -26.59 8.86
N CYS A 308 24.22 -26.13 10.11
CA CYS A 308 24.09 -27.04 11.26
C CYS A 308 22.68 -27.64 11.39
N ARG A 309 21.65 -26.98 10.87
CA ARG A 309 20.26 -27.47 10.90
C ARG A 309 20.06 -28.77 10.11
N ARG A 310 20.95 -29.07 9.15
CA ARG A 310 20.83 -30.31 8.36
C ARG A 310 21.03 -31.57 9.16
N LYS A 311 21.77 -31.48 10.27
CA LYS A 311 22.01 -32.66 11.13
C LYS A 311 20.91 -32.86 12.17
N SER A 312 19.99 -31.89 12.35
CA SER A 312 18.95 -32.02 13.37
C SER A 312 17.54 -32.00 12.78
N ARG A 313 17.34 -32.75 11.69
CA ARG A 313 16.01 -32.89 11.08
C ARG A 313 14.98 -33.54 12.00
N THR A 314 15.40 -34.03 13.17
CA THR A 314 14.54 -34.74 14.11
C THR A 314 13.96 -33.86 15.23
N ASN A 315 14.36 -32.59 15.35
CA ASN A 315 13.86 -31.75 16.44
C ASN A 315 13.28 -30.42 15.90
N GLN A 316 12.10 -30.51 15.33
CA GLN A 316 11.26 -29.35 15.02
C GLN A 316 10.49 -28.85 16.26
N GLN A 317 11.09 -28.93 17.43
CA GLN A 317 10.37 -28.62 18.66
C GLN A 317 10.70 -27.26 19.27
N SER A 318 11.23 -26.35 18.50
CA SER A 318 11.50 -25.01 18.99
C SER A 318 10.35 -24.03 18.67
N CYS A 319 9.12 -24.52 18.66
CA CYS A 319 7.98 -23.72 18.20
C CYS A 319 7.20 -23.01 19.30
N CYS A 320 7.45 -23.31 20.57
CA CYS A 320 6.56 -22.83 21.62
C CYS A 320 6.72 -21.35 21.96
N ALA A 321 7.91 -20.78 21.77
CA ALA A 321 8.10 -19.34 21.94
C ALA A 321 7.64 -18.55 20.69
N GLN A 322 7.51 -19.23 19.54
CA GLN A 322 7.07 -18.61 18.30
C GLN A 322 5.58 -18.77 18.00
N CYS A 323 4.89 -19.65 18.73
CA CYS A 323 3.44 -19.82 18.59
C CYS A 323 2.67 -18.55 18.98
N SER A 324 3.22 -17.73 19.85
CA SER A 324 2.65 -16.43 20.16
C SER A 324 2.72 -15.45 18.99
N SER A 325 3.73 -15.57 18.13
CA SER A 325 3.84 -14.66 16.98
C SER A 325 2.99 -15.09 15.78
N SER A 326 2.73 -16.40 15.62
CA SER A 326 1.84 -16.85 14.54
C SER A 326 0.36 -16.59 14.87
N SER A 327 0.00 -16.58 16.15
CA SER A 327 -1.35 -16.18 16.53
C SER A 327 -1.56 -14.67 16.45
N TYR A 328 -0.48 -13.87 16.49
CA TYR A 328 -0.56 -12.43 16.27
C TYR A 328 -0.94 -12.08 14.82
N SER A 329 -0.56 -12.89 13.85
CA SER A 329 -0.88 -12.61 12.46
C SER A 329 -2.38 -12.74 12.16
N THR A 330 -3.08 -13.62 12.88
CA THR A 330 -4.55 -13.76 12.76
C THR A 330 -5.32 -12.70 13.53
N LEU A 331 -4.66 -12.05 14.50
CA LEU A 331 -5.27 -10.96 15.28
C LEU A 331 -4.88 -9.58 14.73
N ALA A 332 -3.89 -9.52 13.87
CA ALA A 332 -3.47 -8.26 13.25
C ALA A 332 -4.58 -7.67 12.39
N ALA A 333 -4.62 -6.35 12.32
CA ALA A 333 -5.58 -5.66 11.46
C ALA A 333 -5.35 -6.06 10.00
N PRO A 334 -6.42 -6.41 9.24
CA PRO A 334 -6.25 -6.82 7.84
C PRO A 334 -5.87 -5.67 6.91
N TYR A 335 -6.01 -4.43 7.36
CA TYR A 335 -5.56 -3.23 6.64
C TYR A 335 -4.71 -2.39 7.60
N GLU A 336 -3.63 -1.82 7.07
CA GLU A 336 -2.76 -0.90 7.81
C GLU A 336 -2.84 0.47 7.15
N GLU A 337 -3.27 1.46 7.92
CA GLU A 337 -3.33 2.84 7.40
C GLU A 337 -1.93 3.33 7.08
N VAL A 338 -1.74 3.88 5.87
CA VAL A 338 -0.43 4.32 5.38
C VAL A 338 -0.50 5.74 4.85
N VAL A 339 0.66 6.37 4.81
CA VAL A 339 0.82 7.75 4.33
C VAL A 339 2.11 7.83 3.52
N ARG A 340 2.18 8.76 2.57
CA ARG A 340 3.40 9.02 1.82
C ARG A 340 4.36 9.79 2.72
N TYR A 341 5.54 9.25 2.90
CA TYR A 341 6.60 9.82 3.71
C TYR A 341 7.86 9.97 2.88
N GLN A 342 8.44 11.15 2.93
CA GLN A 342 9.76 11.42 2.38
C GLN A 342 10.65 11.90 3.53
N ARG A 343 11.80 11.24 3.70
CA ARG A 343 12.74 11.60 4.74
C ARG A 343 13.25 13.03 4.49
N HIS A 344 13.25 13.84 5.53
CA HIS A 344 13.88 15.16 5.47
C HIS A 344 15.41 14.97 5.55
N PRO A 345 16.21 15.73 4.79
CA PRO A 345 17.67 15.55 4.81
C PRO A 345 18.34 15.67 6.20
N ALA A 346 17.70 16.38 7.13
CA ALA A 346 18.21 16.51 8.50
C ALA A 346 17.84 15.31 9.39
N ASP A 347 16.90 14.45 8.94
CA ASP A 347 16.49 13.28 9.71
C ASP A 347 17.48 12.14 9.54
N ARG A 348 17.46 11.21 10.51
CA ARG A 348 18.21 9.95 10.40
C ARG A 348 17.80 9.20 9.12
N ASN A 349 18.75 8.48 8.55
CA ASN A 349 18.47 7.58 7.44
C ASN A 349 17.52 6.46 7.89
N ARG A 350 16.72 5.97 6.97
CA ARG A 350 15.88 4.79 7.21
C ARG A 350 16.75 3.54 7.26
N LEU A 351 16.44 2.63 8.18
CA LEU A 351 17.08 1.33 8.26
C LEU A 351 16.77 0.49 7.01
N ILE A 352 17.77 -0.12 6.41
CA ILE A 352 17.58 -1.06 5.30
C ILE A 352 17.67 -2.47 5.85
N VAL A 353 16.62 -3.24 5.63
CA VAL A 353 16.51 -4.64 6.09
C VAL A 353 16.47 -5.54 4.87
N LEU A 354 17.43 -6.46 4.80
CA LEU A 354 17.46 -7.49 3.75
C LEU A 354 16.93 -8.80 4.33
N VAL A 355 16.02 -9.44 3.61
CA VAL A 355 15.39 -10.69 4.02
C VAL A 355 15.48 -11.67 2.84
N GLY A 356 15.74 -12.94 3.12
CA GLY A 356 15.78 -13.94 2.06
C GLY A 356 16.17 -15.31 2.59
N PRO A 357 15.90 -16.38 1.82
CA PRO A 357 16.25 -17.72 2.24
C PRO A 357 17.77 -17.94 2.28
N ALA A 358 18.17 -18.97 3.00
CA ALA A 358 19.58 -19.34 3.10
C ALA A 358 20.15 -19.63 1.71
N GLY A 359 21.32 -19.09 1.42
CA GLY A 359 22.03 -19.35 0.17
C GLY A 359 21.61 -18.46 -0.99
N VAL A 360 20.59 -17.61 -0.83
CA VAL A 360 20.13 -16.74 -1.92
C VAL A 360 21.09 -15.58 -2.20
N GLY A 361 22.01 -15.29 -1.26
CA GLY A 361 23.02 -14.26 -1.45
C GLY A 361 22.85 -12.99 -0.64
N VAL A 362 21.97 -12.98 0.38
CA VAL A 362 21.69 -11.79 1.21
C VAL A 362 23.00 -11.20 1.77
N ASN A 363 23.83 -12.02 2.40
CA ASN A 363 25.07 -11.54 3.01
C ASN A 363 26.06 -10.99 1.99
N GLU A 364 26.16 -11.62 0.82
CA GLU A 364 27.07 -11.15 -0.23
C GLU A 364 26.59 -9.81 -0.79
N LEU A 365 25.28 -9.67 -1.00
CA LEU A 365 24.70 -8.40 -1.45
C LEU A 365 24.93 -7.29 -0.42
N ARG A 366 24.71 -7.59 0.87
CA ARG A 366 24.99 -6.63 1.95
C ARG A 366 26.45 -6.23 1.97
N ARG A 367 27.36 -7.24 1.89
CA ARG A 367 28.82 -6.99 1.88
C ARG A 367 29.22 -6.08 0.71
N ARG A 368 28.72 -6.39 -0.51
CA ARG A 368 29.03 -5.60 -1.71
C ARG A 368 28.53 -4.16 -1.57
N LEU A 369 27.32 -3.99 -1.07
CA LEU A 369 26.75 -2.65 -0.85
C LEU A 369 27.63 -1.83 0.12
N ILE A 370 28.02 -2.42 1.26
CA ILE A 370 28.84 -1.73 2.26
C ILE A 370 30.23 -1.43 1.67
N THR A 371 30.82 -2.42 0.96
CA THR A 371 32.16 -2.26 0.36
C THR A 371 32.17 -1.19 -0.73
N SER A 372 31.04 -0.99 -1.44
CA SER A 372 30.96 0.03 -2.52
C SER A 372 31.14 1.45 -1.98
N ASN A 373 30.66 1.73 -0.76
CA ASN A 373 30.85 3.05 -0.12
C ASN A 373 30.77 2.90 1.40
N PRO A 374 31.90 2.55 2.05
CA PRO A 374 31.92 2.37 3.51
C PRO A 374 31.65 3.65 4.32
N GLN A 375 31.76 4.82 3.71
CA GLN A 375 31.45 6.09 4.36
C GLN A 375 29.93 6.28 4.46
N GLN A 376 29.19 5.72 3.52
CA GLN A 376 27.73 5.88 3.47
C GLN A 376 26.99 4.68 4.10
N PHE A 377 27.51 3.47 3.93
CA PHE A 377 26.83 2.23 4.34
C PHE A 377 27.60 1.52 5.44
N GLN A 378 26.89 1.03 6.45
CA GLN A 378 27.49 0.27 7.54
C GLN A 378 26.48 -0.74 8.08
N SER A 379 26.98 -1.88 8.57
CA SER A 379 26.16 -2.86 9.28
C SER A 379 26.21 -2.60 10.78
N ALA A 380 25.12 -2.94 11.48
CA ALA A 380 25.12 -2.90 12.94
C ALA A 380 26.07 -3.98 13.49
N VAL A 381 26.84 -3.62 14.51
CA VAL A 381 27.73 -4.57 15.18
C VAL A 381 26.89 -5.42 16.14
N PRO A 382 26.88 -6.76 15.96
CA PRO A 382 26.05 -7.61 16.80
C PRO A 382 26.67 -7.83 18.19
N HIS A 383 25.88 -8.33 19.11
CA HIS A 383 26.25 -8.67 20.49
C HIS A 383 26.49 -10.18 20.61
N THR A 384 27.41 -10.57 21.50
CA THR A 384 27.63 -11.99 21.82
C THR A 384 28.07 -12.15 23.27
N THR A 385 27.74 -13.32 23.84
CA THR A 385 28.23 -13.73 25.15
C THR A 385 29.50 -14.60 25.04
N ARG A 386 29.97 -14.84 23.80
CA ARG A 386 31.22 -15.56 23.56
C ARG A 386 32.41 -14.72 24.03
N VAL A 387 33.42 -15.39 24.55
CA VAL A 387 34.66 -14.74 24.93
C VAL A 387 35.38 -14.17 23.69
N GLN A 388 35.86 -12.94 23.82
CA GLN A 388 36.62 -12.24 22.78
C GLN A 388 37.93 -12.99 22.50
N LYS A 389 38.23 -13.21 21.23
CA LYS A 389 39.52 -13.78 20.82
C LYS A 389 40.59 -12.69 20.78
N SER A 390 41.87 -13.10 20.83
CA SER A 390 43.02 -12.18 20.92
C SER A 390 43.12 -11.19 19.75
N TYR A 391 42.62 -11.58 18.57
CA TYR A 391 42.70 -10.74 17.37
C TYR A 391 41.42 -9.91 17.13
N GLU A 392 40.42 -10.08 17.97
CA GLU A 392 39.12 -9.35 17.88
C GLU A 392 39.14 -8.12 18.75
N MET A 393 38.32 -7.13 18.40
CA MET A 393 38.15 -5.90 19.18
C MET A 393 36.68 -5.71 19.54
N ASN A 394 36.44 -5.36 20.80
CA ASN A 394 35.09 -5.05 21.26
C ASN A 394 34.54 -3.85 20.48
N GLY A 395 33.34 -4.00 19.93
CA GLY A 395 32.70 -2.97 19.11
C GLY A 395 33.07 -3.01 17.64
N ARG A 396 33.97 -3.91 17.23
CA ARG A 396 34.31 -4.10 15.81
C ARG A 396 33.67 -5.34 15.22
N GLU A 397 33.99 -6.54 15.74
CA GLU A 397 33.38 -7.79 15.30
C GLU A 397 32.06 -8.01 16.05
N TYR A 398 32.10 -7.82 17.37
CA TYR A 398 30.97 -7.98 18.28
C TYR A 398 31.10 -6.98 19.43
N HIS A 399 29.96 -6.71 20.06
CA HIS A 399 29.93 -6.19 21.43
C HIS A 399 29.92 -7.41 22.36
N TYR A 400 31.03 -7.62 23.06
CA TYR A 400 31.21 -8.76 23.97
C TYR A 400 30.60 -8.39 25.32
N VAL A 401 29.53 -9.10 25.72
CA VAL A 401 28.76 -8.78 26.93
C VAL A 401 28.57 -10.05 27.77
N SER A 402 28.29 -9.88 29.07
CA SER A 402 27.98 -11.00 29.94
C SER A 402 26.62 -11.59 29.57
N LYS A 403 26.40 -12.85 29.99
CA LYS A 403 25.13 -13.53 29.75
C LYS A 403 23.97 -12.76 30.40
N GLU A 404 24.17 -12.28 31.61
CA GLU A 404 23.17 -11.51 32.34
C GLU A 404 22.80 -10.22 31.58
N THR A 405 23.81 -9.50 31.06
CA THR A 405 23.57 -8.29 30.26
C THR A 405 22.77 -8.61 29.01
N PHE A 406 23.14 -9.70 28.30
CA PHE A 406 22.45 -10.11 27.09
C PHE A 406 20.99 -10.48 27.38
N GLU A 407 20.76 -11.29 28.41
CA GLU A 407 19.42 -11.72 28.83
C GLU A 407 18.56 -10.51 29.24
N ASN A 408 19.14 -9.53 29.91
CA ASN A 408 18.46 -8.28 30.24
C ASN A 408 18.06 -7.51 28.97
N MET A 409 18.94 -7.44 27.97
CA MET A 409 18.61 -6.81 26.68
C MET A 409 17.45 -7.52 25.97
N VAL A 410 17.40 -8.85 26.04
CA VAL A 410 16.28 -9.64 25.52
C VAL A 410 15.01 -9.34 26.29
N TYR A 411 15.08 -9.35 27.61
CA TYR A 411 13.93 -9.13 28.49
C TYR A 411 13.34 -7.73 28.34
N THR A 412 14.19 -6.75 28.09
CA THR A 412 13.78 -5.35 27.89
C THR A 412 13.43 -5.04 26.43
N HIS A 413 13.31 -6.06 25.57
CA HIS A 413 12.92 -5.94 24.16
C HIS A 413 13.86 -5.04 23.32
N ARG A 414 15.16 -5.06 23.67
CA ARG A 414 16.16 -4.27 22.95
C ARG A 414 16.82 -5.04 21.79
N MET A 415 16.45 -6.30 21.58
CA MET A 415 17.00 -7.13 20.51
C MET A 415 16.03 -7.19 19.34
N LEU A 416 16.51 -6.89 18.13
CA LEU A 416 15.77 -7.12 16.88
C LEU A 416 15.64 -8.60 16.60
N GLU A 417 16.74 -9.33 16.81
CA GLU A 417 16.76 -10.78 16.76
C GLU A 417 17.91 -11.30 17.62
N TYR A 418 17.77 -12.51 18.08
CA TYR A 418 18.82 -13.19 18.88
C TYR A 418 18.68 -14.71 18.75
N GLY A 419 19.72 -15.41 19.12
CA GLY A 419 19.72 -16.86 19.13
C GLY A 419 20.90 -17.43 19.88
N GLU A 420 20.90 -18.74 20.07
CA GLU A 420 21.97 -19.47 20.73
C GLU A 420 22.70 -20.37 19.73
N TYR A 421 24.03 -20.35 19.79
CA TYR A 421 24.87 -21.23 18.99
C TYR A 421 26.06 -21.67 19.83
N ARG A 422 26.24 -22.99 19.97
CA ARG A 422 27.32 -23.62 20.75
C ARG A 422 27.42 -23.09 22.18
N GLY A 423 26.27 -22.86 22.82
CA GLY A 423 26.22 -22.40 24.20
C GLY A 423 26.42 -20.90 24.41
N TYR A 424 26.58 -20.14 23.32
CA TYR A 424 26.72 -18.68 23.38
C TYR A 424 25.56 -17.99 22.71
N LEU A 425 25.16 -16.87 23.25
CA LEU A 425 24.09 -16.04 22.70
C LEU A 425 24.69 -15.04 21.69
N TYR A 426 23.92 -14.79 20.64
CA TYR A 426 24.23 -13.82 19.56
C TYR A 426 22.98 -13.06 19.22
N GLY A 427 23.11 -11.78 18.91
CA GLY A 427 21.95 -10.98 18.51
C GLY A 427 22.32 -9.61 18.00
N THR A 428 21.36 -8.99 17.33
CA THR A 428 21.47 -7.60 16.84
C THR A 428 20.51 -6.75 17.64
N SER A 429 21.03 -5.70 18.29
CA SER A 429 20.21 -4.81 19.12
C SER A 429 19.72 -3.60 18.34
N VAL A 430 18.64 -3.00 18.82
CA VAL A 430 18.14 -1.70 18.34
C VAL A 430 19.21 -0.62 18.53
N ASP A 431 19.91 -0.67 19.66
CA ASP A 431 20.96 0.31 19.99
C ASP A 431 22.13 0.26 19.00
N ALA A 432 22.52 -0.93 18.57
CA ALA A 432 23.60 -1.07 17.57
C ALA A 432 23.19 -0.46 16.21
N VAL A 433 21.92 -0.63 15.82
CA VAL A 433 21.38 0.00 14.62
C VAL A 433 21.35 1.52 14.80
N ARG A 434 20.84 1.97 15.95
CA ARG A 434 20.74 3.40 16.27
C ARG A 434 22.11 4.09 16.20
N THR A 435 23.16 3.45 16.70
CA THR A 435 24.52 3.99 16.65
C THR A 435 24.95 4.32 15.22
N VAL A 436 24.70 3.41 14.28
CA VAL A 436 25.04 3.62 12.86
C VAL A 436 24.23 4.77 12.26
N LEU A 437 22.91 4.81 12.57
CA LEU A 437 22.02 5.87 12.07
C LEU A 437 22.41 7.24 12.64
N ASP A 438 22.85 7.30 13.90
CA ASP A 438 23.27 8.55 14.56
C ASP A 438 24.58 9.08 13.96
N GLU A 439 25.41 8.22 13.37
CA GLU A 439 26.59 8.64 12.62
C GLU A 439 26.26 9.23 11.24
N GLY A 440 24.97 9.29 10.90
CA GLY A 440 24.50 9.80 9.61
C GLY A 440 24.64 8.80 8.47
N LYS A 441 24.97 7.55 8.77
CA LYS A 441 25.12 6.49 7.78
C LYS A 441 23.81 5.75 7.55
N ILE A 442 23.74 5.02 6.46
CA ILE A 442 22.63 4.11 6.16
C ILE A 442 22.99 2.75 6.76
N CYS A 443 22.23 2.33 7.76
CA CYS A 443 22.41 1.02 8.39
C CYS A 443 21.77 -0.07 7.51
N VAL A 444 22.53 -1.12 7.20
CA VAL A 444 22.07 -2.24 6.38
C VAL A 444 22.23 -3.52 7.20
N VAL A 445 21.11 -4.15 7.53
CA VAL A 445 21.11 -5.40 8.30
C VAL A 445 20.35 -6.48 7.52
N ASP A 446 20.72 -7.73 7.77
CA ASP A 446 19.93 -8.87 7.33
C ASP A 446 19.19 -9.44 8.55
N LEU A 447 17.88 -9.60 8.42
CA LEU A 447 17.05 -10.15 9.49
C LEU A 447 16.31 -11.39 9.01
N GLU A 448 16.02 -12.27 9.96
CA GLU A 448 15.03 -13.32 9.72
C GLU A 448 13.64 -12.66 9.63
N PRO A 449 12.72 -13.24 8.86
CA PRO A 449 11.40 -12.62 8.67
C PRO A 449 10.67 -12.30 9.97
N GLN A 450 10.87 -13.09 11.02
CA GLN A 450 10.25 -12.86 12.32
C GLN A 450 10.75 -11.56 12.98
N GLY A 451 11.98 -11.13 12.67
CA GLY A 451 12.54 -9.89 13.18
C GLY A 451 11.97 -8.63 12.53
N ILE A 452 11.28 -8.78 11.39
CA ILE A 452 10.68 -7.64 10.66
C ILE A 452 9.73 -6.85 11.56
N GLN A 453 8.83 -7.55 12.27
CA GLN A 453 7.82 -6.88 13.08
C GLN A 453 8.45 -6.09 14.23
N VAL A 454 9.52 -6.61 14.81
CA VAL A 454 10.24 -5.92 15.88
C VAL A 454 10.94 -4.66 15.34
N ALA A 455 11.47 -4.74 14.12
CA ALA A 455 12.13 -3.61 13.46
C ALA A 455 11.15 -2.52 13.01
N ARG A 456 9.86 -2.85 12.79
CA ARG A 456 8.86 -1.93 12.25
C ARG A 456 8.41 -0.93 13.31
N THR A 457 9.26 0.05 13.59
CA THR A 457 9.02 1.12 14.56
C THR A 457 9.14 2.49 13.89
N HIS A 458 8.53 3.51 14.52
CA HIS A 458 8.63 4.89 14.07
C HIS A 458 10.09 5.39 14.10
N GLU A 459 10.90 4.84 14.97
CA GLU A 459 12.29 5.26 15.14
C GLU A 459 13.18 4.74 14.00
N LEU A 460 13.04 3.48 13.63
CA LEU A 460 13.90 2.84 12.63
C LEU A 460 13.35 3.01 11.21
N LYS A 461 12.04 3.11 11.05
CA LYS A 461 11.34 3.25 9.77
C LYS A 461 11.94 2.33 8.70
N PRO A 462 11.99 1.00 8.97
CA PRO A 462 12.74 0.09 8.09
C PRO A 462 12.15 0.07 6.67
N TYR A 463 13.05 -0.07 5.69
CA TYR A 463 12.70 -0.36 4.30
C TYR A 463 13.14 -1.80 4.04
N ILE A 464 12.19 -2.65 3.74
CA ILE A 464 12.40 -4.10 3.75
C ILE A 464 12.51 -4.60 2.32
N ILE A 465 13.64 -5.18 1.97
CA ILE A 465 13.94 -5.68 0.64
C ILE A 465 14.06 -7.21 0.73
N PHE A 466 13.17 -7.89 0.00
CA PHE A 466 13.16 -9.34 -0.07
C PHE A 466 14.03 -9.80 -1.24
N ILE A 467 15.03 -10.63 -0.94
CA ILE A 467 15.91 -11.22 -1.94
C ILE A 467 15.35 -12.60 -2.28
N LYS A 468 14.89 -12.74 -3.50
CA LYS A 468 14.19 -13.93 -3.97
C LYS A 468 15.12 -14.75 -4.87
N PRO A 469 15.14 -16.08 -4.76
CA PRO A 469 15.85 -16.89 -5.73
C PRO A 469 15.12 -16.89 -7.07
N SER A 470 15.88 -17.09 -8.13
CA SER A 470 15.34 -17.34 -9.46
C SER A 470 14.74 -18.76 -9.54
N SER A 471 14.34 -19.17 -10.73
CA SER A 471 13.89 -20.55 -10.94
C SER A 471 15.00 -21.55 -10.64
N ILE A 472 14.61 -22.78 -10.30
CA ILE A 472 15.57 -23.85 -9.98
C ILE A 472 16.56 -24.05 -11.13
N SER A 473 16.10 -23.98 -12.39
CA SER A 473 16.96 -24.11 -13.57
C SER A 473 18.02 -23.03 -13.62
N CYS A 474 17.64 -21.78 -13.37
CA CYS A 474 18.55 -20.64 -13.30
C CYS A 474 19.53 -20.78 -12.13
N MET A 475 19.01 -21.15 -10.96
CA MET A 475 19.85 -21.37 -9.77
C MET A 475 20.88 -22.48 -10.00
N ARG A 476 20.46 -23.56 -10.66
CA ARG A 476 21.35 -24.68 -10.99
C ARG A 476 22.52 -24.19 -11.85
N GLN A 477 22.23 -23.33 -12.83
CA GLN A 477 23.27 -22.80 -13.72
C GLN A 477 24.16 -21.79 -13.01
N SER A 478 23.57 -20.81 -12.31
CA SER A 478 24.31 -19.73 -11.65
C SER A 478 25.15 -20.22 -10.48
N ARG A 479 24.71 -21.29 -9.80
CA ARG A 479 25.41 -21.84 -8.64
C ARG A 479 26.25 -23.10 -8.92
N LYS A 480 26.36 -23.47 -10.18
CA LYS A 480 27.16 -24.62 -10.60
C LYS A 480 28.61 -24.49 -10.12
N ASN A 481 29.17 -23.31 -10.21
CA ASN A 481 30.55 -23.02 -9.78
C ASN A 481 30.60 -22.21 -8.49
N ALA A 482 29.45 -21.88 -7.89
CA ALA A 482 29.42 -21.15 -6.64
C ALA A 482 29.67 -22.09 -5.46
N ARG A 483 30.30 -21.56 -4.43
CA ARG A 483 30.64 -22.33 -3.23
C ARG A 483 30.08 -21.64 -1.99
N ILE A 484 29.61 -22.44 -1.05
CA ILE A 484 29.17 -21.95 0.25
C ILE A 484 30.41 -21.77 1.11
N ILE A 485 30.70 -20.54 1.49
CA ILE A 485 31.82 -20.20 2.35
C ILE A 485 31.26 -19.70 3.68
N THR A 486 31.61 -20.36 4.75
CA THR A 486 31.26 -19.96 6.12
C THR A 486 32.48 -20.07 7.00
N ASP A 487 32.38 -19.59 8.23
CA ASP A 487 33.46 -19.71 9.21
C ASP A 487 33.81 -21.18 9.55
N TYR A 488 32.91 -22.10 9.24
CA TYR A 488 33.03 -23.52 9.61
C TYR A 488 33.16 -24.44 8.41
N TYR A 489 32.70 -24.03 7.24
CA TYR A 489 32.67 -24.85 6.03
C TYR A 489 33.17 -24.05 4.84
N VAL A 490 34.31 -24.44 4.32
CA VAL A 490 34.89 -23.82 3.12
C VAL A 490 34.69 -24.79 1.95
N ASN A 491 34.27 -24.26 0.82
CA ASN A 491 34.17 -24.98 -0.45
C ASN A 491 33.06 -26.05 -0.54
N MET A 492 31.98 -25.89 0.23
CA MET A 492 30.81 -26.77 0.02
C MET A 492 30.06 -26.33 -1.25
N LYS A 493 29.75 -27.31 -2.09
CA LYS A 493 28.94 -27.08 -3.30
C LYS A 493 27.44 -27.11 -2.96
N PHE A 494 26.64 -26.36 -3.70
CA PHE A 494 25.20 -26.45 -3.62
C PHE A 494 24.71 -27.78 -4.18
N LYS A 495 23.85 -28.46 -3.44
CA LYS A 495 23.17 -29.68 -3.87
C LYS A 495 21.78 -29.34 -4.41
N GLU A 496 21.19 -30.25 -5.16
CA GLU A 496 19.82 -30.07 -5.68
C GLU A 496 18.82 -29.87 -4.56
N GLU A 497 18.99 -30.57 -3.44
CA GLU A 497 18.13 -30.40 -2.24
C GLU A 497 18.21 -29.00 -1.69
N ASP A 498 19.40 -28.38 -1.73
CA ASP A 498 19.59 -27.00 -1.25
C ASP A 498 18.80 -25.99 -2.09
N LEU A 499 18.79 -26.20 -3.42
CA LEU A 499 18.08 -25.33 -4.35
C LEU A 499 16.57 -25.43 -4.14
N GLN A 500 16.07 -26.65 -3.93
CA GLN A 500 14.65 -26.88 -3.66
C GLN A 500 14.26 -26.24 -2.32
N GLU A 501 15.06 -26.46 -1.28
CA GLU A 501 14.83 -25.87 0.05
C GLU A 501 14.82 -24.33 -0.01
N MET A 502 15.71 -23.77 -0.83
CA MET A 502 15.79 -22.32 -1.03
C MET A 502 14.50 -21.78 -1.67
N GLU A 503 14.00 -22.44 -2.72
CA GLU A 503 12.76 -22.04 -3.39
C GLU A 503 11.55 -22.18 -2.46
N ASP A 504 11.44 -23.29 -1.76
CA ASP A 504 10.33 -23.56 -0.82
C ASP A 504 10.35 -22.57 0.34
N SER A 505 11.54 -22.27 0.86
CA SER A 505 11.70 -21.28 1.92
C SER A 505 11.30 -19.88 1.45
N ALA A 506 11.69 -19.50 0.23
CA ALA A 506 11.31 -18.22 -0.35
C ALA A 506 9.80 -18.10 -0.48
N LYS A 507 9.14 -19.15 -0.99
CA LYS A 507 7.67 -19.18 -1.13
C LYS A 507 6.99 -19.03 0.24
N LYS A 508 7.49 -19.72 1.26
CA LYS A 508 6.97 -19.62 2.63
C LYS A 508 7.14 -18.21 3.21
N MET A 509 8.33 -17.61 3.02
CA MET A 509 8.59 -16.25 3.47
C MET A 509 7.65 -15.24 2.80
N GLU A 510 7.49 -15.36 1.48
CA GLU A 510 6.61 -14.48 0.71
C GLU A 510 5.14 -14.65 1.14
N ALA A 511 4.71 -15.89 1.36
CA ALA A 511 3.34 -16.19 1.79
C ALA A 511 3.03 -15.63 3.20
N GLN A 512 4.00 -15.66 4.11
CA GLN A 512 3.79 -15.24 5.49
C GLN A 512 4.09 -13.77 5.74
N PHE A 513 5.07 -13.19 5.05
CA PHE A 513 5.60 -11.86 5.36
C PHE A 513 5.58 -10.90 4.17
N GLY A 514 5.02 -11.31 3.02
CA GLY A 514 5.04 -10.52 1.78
C GLY A 514 4.42 -9.13 1.95
N GLN A 515 3.45 -8.98 2.85
CA GLN A 515 2.79 -7.71 3.14
C GLN A 515 3.75 -6.66 3.69
N PHE A 516 4.90 -7.07 4.23
CA PHE A 516 5.89 -6.17 4.82
C PHE A 516 7.03 -5.81 3.87
N PHE A 517 7.10 -6.47 2.71
CA PHE A 517 8.21 -6.25 1.77
C PHE A 517 7.94 -4.99 0.94
N ASP A 518 8.83 -4.02 1.04
CA ASP A 518 8.75 -2.79 0.24
C ASP A 518 9.25 -3.03 -1.19
N GLN A 519 10.24 -3.92 -1.36
CA GLN A 519 10.78 -4.29 -2.67
C GLN A 519 11.16 -5.76 -2.71
N VAL A 520 11.19 -6.30 -3.91
CA VAL A 520 11.65 -7.67 -4.18
C VAL A 520 12.75 -7.60 -5.23
N ILE A 521 13.89 -8.23 -4.96
CA ILE A 521 15.01 -8.39 -5.90
C ILE A 521 15.14 -9.88 -6.19
N VAL A 522 15.07 -10.26 -7.46
CA VAL A 522 15.37 -11.64 -7.88
C VAL A 522 16.86 -11.74 -8.16
N ASN A 523 17.57 -12.58 -7.39
CA ASN A 523 19.02 -12.73 -7.54
C ASN A 523 19.36 -13.81 -8.56
N ASP A 524 19.17 -13.49 -9.83
CA ASP A 524 19.61 -14.31 -10.96
C ASP A 524 21.10 -14.09 -11.21
N ASP A 525 21.48 -12.83 -11.29
CA ASP A 525 22.85 -12.38 -11.45
C ASP A 525 23.21 -11.46 -10.29
N LEU A 526 24.31 -11.77 -9.63
CA LEU A 526 24.71 -11.06 -8.41
C LEU A 526 25.13 -9.61 -8.70
N GLN A 527 25.67 -9.33 -9.89
CA GLN A 527 26.07 -7.98 -10.27
C GLN A 527 24.85 -7.09 -10.49
N GLU A 528 23.88 -7.63 -11.24
CA GLU A 528 22.61 -6.94 -11.49
C GLU A 528 21.82 -6.73 -10.19
N ALA A 529 21.75 -7.77 -9.35
CA ALA A 529 21.07 -7.68 -8.05
C ALA A 529 21.73 -6.64 -7.14
N SER A 530 23.07 -6.50 -7.20
CA SER A 530 23.78 -5.46 -6.44
C SER A 530 23.43 -4.06 -6.93
N ALA A 531 23.33 -3.86 -8.24
CA ALA A 531 22.94 -2.58 -8.82
C ALA A 531 21.49 -2.22 -8.45
N GLN A 532 20.59 -3.21 -8.54
CA GLN A 532 19.20 -3.03 -8.12
C GLN A 532 19.10 -2.69 -6.63
N LEU A 533 19.89 -3.36 -5.79
CA LEU A 533 19.91 -3.10 -4.35
C LEU A 533 20.35 -1.65 -4.08
N LEU A 534 21.41 -1.20 -4.70
CA LEU A 534 21.89 0.18 -4.54
C LEU A 534 20.80 1.18 -4.95
N SER A 535 20.14 0.93 -6.04
CA SER A 535 19.01 1.74 -6.48
C SER A 535 17.87 1.76 -5.48
N UNK A 536 17.58 0.68 -4.95
CA UNK A 536 16.62 0.56 -4.09
C UNK A 536 16.82 1.22 -2.89
N VAL A 537 17.99 1.18 -2.43
CA VAL A 537 18.38 1.85 -1.16
C VAL A 537 18.32 3.39 -1.29
N HIS A 538 18.86 3.93 -2.37
CA HIS A 538 18.77 5.38 -2.61
C HIS A 538 17.32 5.86 -2.70
N ARG A 539 16.48 5.12 -3.42
CA ARG A 539 15.05 5.45 -3.51
C ARG A 539 14.36 5.43 -2.15
N ALA A 540 14.75 4.51 -1.27
CA ALA A 540 14.20 4.42 0.09
C ALA A 540 14.50 5.68 0.90
N GLN A 541 15.66 6.31 0.67
CA GLN A 541 16.07 7.49 1.41
C GLN A 541 15.58 8.80 0.77
N ASP A 542 15.51 8.86 -0.57
CA ASP A 542 15.36 10.11 -1.29
C ASP A 542 13.99 10.31 -1.94
N GLU A 543 13.20 9.24 -2.12
CA GLU A 543 11.88 9.31 -2.75
C GLU A 543 10.76 9.06 -1.74
N PRO A 544 9.57 9.64 -1.95
CA PRO A 544 8.44 9.36 -1.07
C PRO A 544 8.06 7.88 -1.11
N GLN A 545 7.88 7.28 0.05
CA GLN A 545 7.50 5.88 0.21
C GLN A 545 6.26 5.76 1.09
N TRP A 546 5.52 4.67 0.95
CA TRP A 546 4.36 4.39 1.80
C TRP A 546 4.84 3.81 3.13
N VAL A 547 4.48 4.47 4.23
CA VAL A 547 4.81 4.01 5.59
C VAL A 547 3.55 3.98 6.45
N PRO A 548 3.53 3.19 7.52
CA PRO A 548 2.40 3.25 8.46
C PRO A 548 2.20 4.67 9.00
N THR A 549 0.95 5.10 9.08
CA THR A 549 0.60 6.42 9.61
C THR A 549 1.13 6.59 11.04
N THR A 550 1.15 5.51 11.82
CA THR A 550 1.64 5.51 13.21
C THR A 550 3.12 5.90 13.33
N TRP A 551 3.90 5.79 12.23
CA TRP A 551 5.32 6.18 12.28
C TRP A 551 5.51 7.69 12.18
N ILE A 552 4.48 8.43 11.75
CA ILE A 552 4.55 9.87 11.52
C ILE A 552 3.83 10.66 12.61
N CYS A 553 2.75 10.10 13.15
CA CYS A 553 1.86 10.79 14.07
C CYS A 553 2.24 10.64 15.55
N SER A 554 3.41 10.07 15.86
CA SER A 554 3.80 9.79 17.25
C SER A 554 4.20 11.01 18.07
N ASP A 555 4.37 12.18 17.44
CA ASP A 555 4.84 13.38 18.12
C ASP A 555 3.70 14.25 18.71
N ALA A 556 2.46 13.78 18.64
CA ALA A 556 1.29 14.51 19.12
C ALA A 556 0.58 13.74 20.23
N GLN A 557 1.27 13.53 21.36
CA GLN A 557 0.58 13.18 22.60
C GLN A 557 0.98 14.15 23.71
N PRO A 558 -0.03 14.65 24.46
CA PRO A 558 0.20 15.59 25.55
C PRO A 558 0.91 14.98 26.74
#